data_0c6875bd6b23277f585bcb2e288f4ae2
#
_entry.id   0c6875bd6b23277f585bcb2e288f4ae2
#
_cell.length_a   1.000
_cell.length_b   1.000
_cell.length_c   1.000
_cell.angle_alpha   90.00
_cell.angle_beta   90.00
_cell.angle_gamma   90.00
#
_symmetry.space_group_name_H-M   'P 1'
#
loop_
_entity.id
_entity.type
_entity.pdbx_description
1 polymer ?
#
loop_
_entity_poly.entity_id
_entity_poly.type
_entity_poly.pdbx_seq_one_letter_code
_entity_poly.pdbx_strand_id
1 'polypeptide(L)'
;ERSRGLGDVYKRQRMKDLTPRKIVEYLDEYIVGQQNAKRSVAVALRNRWRSSRLPKEIAREVSPKNILLIGPTGVGKTEIARRIAALTGAPFVKVEATKYTEVGYVGRDVESMVRDLAEEAVRLVKKQESGRHGKDAEEAAVQKIAEIMWPAKKKETRSPMEIILGEKAEKTGVSDEGERERRKDLLARIRSGELDDRQIEVELEEKGNIEDTADNEQANRISQIFASMMPKKMKKRKMTVRMAKTVLAEVSAEEMVDMDVVRDRAVALAEERGIIFIDEIDKIAGRHGASGGPDVSREGVQRDILPIVEGATVKTKYGRMKTDHILFMAAGAFHVSKPSDLIPELQGRFPIRVELKSLTEEDLRKILTEPRQALIRQYTALLETEGVTVTFTEDSVSAIAEIASAVNSETEDIGCLLYTSDAADDLL
;
A
#
# COMPACT_ATOMS: atom_id res chain seq x y z
N GLU A 1 11.74 26.78 3.38
CA GLU A 1 10.64 26.94 2.38
C GLU A 1 10.97 26.38 0.98
N ARG A 2 12.24 26.25 0.55
CA ARG A 2 12.59 25.78 -0.81
C ARG A 2 12.57 24.27 -1.02
N SER A 3 12.58 23.43 0.02
CA SER A 3 12.59 21.96 -0.14
C SER A 3 11.19 21.34 -0.19
N ARG A 4 10.15 22.03 0.27
CA ARG A 4 8.76 21.55 0.23
C ARG A 4 8.15 21.43 -1.16
N GLY A 5 8.72 22.09 -2.18
CA GLY A 5 8.10 22.23 -3.51
C GLY A 5 8.40 21.15 -4.54
N LEU A 6 9.59 20.54 -4.52
CA LEU A 6 10.07 19.75 -5.67
C LEU A 6 9.35 18.39 -5.84
N GLY A 7 9.11 17.65 -4.77
CA GLY A 7 8.42 16.36 -4.86
C GLY A 7 6.93 16.49 -5.21
N ASP A 8 6.25 17.50 -4.66
CA ASP A 8 4.86 17.80 -4.97
C ASP A 8 4.69 18.43 -6.36
N VAL A 9 5.67 19.21 -6.80
CA VAL A 9 5.71 19.77 -8.15
C VAL A 9 5.86 18.66 -9.19
N TYR A 10 6.75 17.67 -8.98
CA TYR A 10 6.94 16.54 -9.89
C TYR A 10 5.69 15.64 -9.98
N LYS A 11 5.01 15.37 -8.86
CA LYS A 11 3.75 14.60 -8.86
C LYS A 11 2.56 15.40 -9.41
N ARG A 12 2.50 16.70 -9.13
CA ARG A 12 1.50 17.60 -9.72
C ARG A 12 1.68 17.75 -11.23
N GLN A 13 2.91 17.78 -11.73
CA GLN A 13 3.23 17.76 -13.15
C GLN A 13 2.77 16.46 -13.81
N ARG A 14 3.03 15.30 -13.20
CA ARG A 14 2.63 13.99 -13.71
C ARG A 14 1.10 13.86 -13.88
N MET A 15 0.30 14.36 -12.91
CA MET A 15 -1.17 14.38 -13.02
C MET A 15 -1.69 15.41 -14.06
N LYS A 16 -0.98 16.52 -14.27
CA LYS A 16 -1.35 17.50 -15.29
C LYS A 16 -1.29 16.88 -16.69
N ASP A 17 -0.34 16.00 -16.93
CA ASP A 17 -0.10 15.37 -18.22
C ASP A 17 -0.94 14.09 -18.44
N LEU A 18 -1.65 13.58 -17.41
CA LEU A 18 -2.53 12.43 -17.49
C LEU A 18 -3.87 12.81 -18.14
N THR A 19 -3.90 12.80 -19.47
CA THR A 19 -5.17 12.88 -20.21
C THR A 19 -5.94 11.57 -20.09
N PRO A 20 -7.28 11.56 -20.30
CA PRO A 20 -8.06 10.31 -20.33
C PRO A 20 -7.46 9.25 -21.27
N ARG A 21 -6.94 9.67 -22.42
CA ARG A 21 -6.28 8.77 -23.37
C ARG A 21 -5.04 8.09 -22.75
N LYS A 22 -4.16 8.85 -22.14
CA LYS A 22 -2.96 8.30 -21.45
C LYS A 22 -3.31 7.38 -20.28
N ILE A 23 -4.42 7.66 -19.58
CA ILE A 23 -4.91 6.78 -18.52
C ILE A 23 -5.37 5.45 -19.13
N VAL A 24 -6.09 5.47 -20.25
CA VAL A 24 -6.51 4.26 -20.95
C VAL A 24 -5.29 3.49 -21.46
N GLU A 25 -4.35 4.16 -22.13
CA GLU A 25 -3.10 3.56 -22.61
C GLU A 25 -2.33 2.85 -21.46
N TYR A 26 -2.25 3.47 -20.28
CA TYR A 26 -1.65 2.83 -19.12
C TYR A 26 -2.45 1.61 -18.63
N LEU A 27 -3.77 1.70 -18.61
CA LEU A 27 -4.61 0.57 -18.21
C LEU A 27 -4.54 -0.59 -19.22
N ASP A 28 -4.32 -0.29 -20.50
CA ASP A 28 -4.15 -1.29 -21.56
C ASP A 28 -2.89 -2.16 -21.37
N GLU A 29 -1.86 -1.65 -20.66
CA GLU A 29 -0.67 -2.44 -20.33
C GLU A 29 -0.95 -3.60 -19.35
N TYR A 30 -2.06 -3.53 -18.59
CA TYR A 30 -2.36 -4.46 -17.50
C TYR A 30 -3.69 -5.19 -17.65
N ILE A 31 -4.64 -4.62 -18.35
CA ILE A 31 -6.02 -5.08 -18.41
C ILE A 31 -6.40 -5.27 -19.88
N VAL A 32 -6.77 -6.49 -20.22
CA VAL A 32 -7.22 -6.82 -21.57
C VAL A 32 -8.69 -6.44 -21.73
N GLY A 33 -9.08 -6.00 -22.92
CA GLY A 33 -10.47 -5.66 -23.23
C GLY A 33 -11.01 -4.49 -22.41
N GLN A 34 -12.28 -4.53 -22.05
CA GLN A 34 -12.99 -3.59 -21.16
C GLN A 34 -12.87 -2.10 -21.56
N GLN A 35 -12.80 -1.79 -22.86
CA GLN A 35 -12.46 -0.45 -23.35
C GLN A 35 -13.46 0.63 -22.86
N ASN A 36 -14.75 0.32 -22.78
CA ASN A 36 -15.75 1.27 -22.30
C ASN A 36 -15.56 1.56 -20.81
N ALA A 37 -15.25 0.54 -20.00
CA ALA A 37 -14.98 0.68 -18.59
C ALA A 37 -13.73 1.54 -18.35
N LYS A 38 -12.63 1.27 -19.04
CA LYS A 38 -11.40 2.05 -18.98
C LYS A 38 -11.64 3.52 -19.32
N ARG A 39 -12.38 3.82 -20.39
CA ARG A 39 -12.72 5.20 -20.80
C ARG A 39 -13.55 5.91 -19.75
N SER A 40 -14.59 5.28 -19.24
CA SER A 40 -15.48 5.88 -18.22
C SER A 40 -14.72 6.22 -16.95
N VAL A 41 -13.89 5.30 -16.47
CA VAL A 41 -13.06 5.50 -15.29
C VAL A 41 -12.00 6.57 -15.53
N ALA A 42 -11.36 6.60 -16.71
CA ALA A 42 -10.37 7.61 -17.07
C ALA A 42 -10.97 9.03 -17.10
N VAL A 43 -12.18 9.16 -17.64
CA VAL A 43 -12.93 10.44 -17.65
C VAL A 43 -13.30 10.86 -16.22
N ALA A 44 -13.80 9.93 -15.40
CA ALA A 44 -14.14 10.19 -14.00
C ALA A 44 -12.94 10.70 -13.21
N LEU A 45 -11.79 10.02 -13.34
CA LEU A 45 -10.54 10.41 -12.70
C LEU A 45 -10.07 11.81 -13.16
N ARG A 46 -10.17 12.08 -14.46
CA ARG A 46 -9.79 13.39 -15.00
C ARG A 46 -10.71 14.51 -14.50
N ASN A 47 -12.01 14.25 -14.42
CA ASN A 47 -12.97 15.21 -13.88
C ASN A 47 -12.70 15.49 -12.40
N ARG A 48 -12.38 14.46 -11.61
CA ARG A 48 -11.95 14.64 -10.21
C ARG A 48 -10.71 15.54 -10.11
N TRP A 49 -9.69 15.32 -10.95
CA TRP A 49 -8.52 16.17 -10.99
C TRP A 49 -8.88 17.62 -11.36
N ARG A 50 -9.82 17.83 -12.30
CA ARG A 50 -10.31 19.18 -12.65
C ARG A 50 -11.01 19.83 -11.47
N SER A 51 -11.90 19.11 -10.78
CA SER A 51 -12.61 19.62 -9.59
C SER A 51 -11.65 20.04 -8.47
N SER A 52 -10.56 19.32 -8.24
CA SER A 52 -9.54 19.69 -7.25
C SER A 52 -8.77 20.99 -7.60
N ARG A 53 -8.95 21.54 -8.80
CA ARG A 53 -8.33 22.80 -9.27
C ARG A 53 -9.27 23.99 -9.29
N LEU A 54 -10.54 23.77 -8.98
CA LEU A 54 -11.52 24.83 -8.90
C LEU A 54 -11.26 25.73 -7.67
N PRO A 55 -11.66 27.00 -7.74
CA PRO A 55 -11.73 27.86 -6.55
C PRO A 55 -12.56 27.18 -5.45
N LYS A 56 -12.19 27.38 -4.19
CA LYS A 56 -12.83 26.72 -3.04
C LYS A 56 -14.35 26.87 -2.99
N GLU A 57 -14.87 28.01 -3.44
CA GLU A 57 -16.30 28.32 -3.51
C GLU A 57 -17.01 27.38 -4.48
N ILE A 58 -16.49 27.22 -5.70
CA ILE A 58 -17.06 26.35 -6.72
C ILE A 58 -16.80 24.89 -6.40
N ALA A 59 -15.63 24.56 -5.85
CA ALA A 59 -15.26 23.19 -5.50
C ALA A 59 -16.22 22.56 -4.48
N ARG A 60 -16.82 23.35 -3.60
CA ARG A 60 -17.82 22.90 -2.61
C ARG A 60 -19.14 22.46 -3.25
N GLU A 61 -19.50 23.09 -4.38
CA GLU A 61 -20.73 22.76 -5.12
C GLU A 61 -20.56 21.52 -6.03
N VAL A 62 -19.31 21.16 -6.33
CA VAL A 62 -18.99 20.01 -7.19
C VAL A 62 -18.80 18.76 -6.34
N SER A 63 -19.87 18.00 -6.17
CA SER A 63 -19.80 16.71 -5.47
C SER A 63 -18.88 15.73 -6.19
N PRO A 64 -18.00 15.00 -5.44
CA PRO A 64 -17.19 13.92 -5.99
C PRO A 64 -18.10 12.86 -6.62
N LYS A 65 -17.76 12.39 -7.81
CA LYS A 65 -18.53 11.35 -8.48
C LYS A 65 -17.86 10.01 -8.24
N ASN A 66 -18.44 9.21 -7.35
CA ASN A 66 -18.00 7.86 -7.09
C ASN A 66 -18.41 6.91 -8.23
N ILE A 67 -17.76 5.75 -8.29
CA ILE A 67 -17.87 4.82 -9.41
C ILE A 67 -18.42 3.50 -8.89
N LEU A 68 -19.43 2.96 -9.57
CA LEU A 68 -19.94 1.61 -9.36
C LEU A 68 -19.50 0.74 -10.54
N LEU A 69 -18.67 -0.26 -10.29
CA LEU A 69 -18.23 -1.26 -11.25
C LEU A 69 -19.14 -2.48 -11.17
N ILE A 70 -19.77 -2.84 -12.28
CA ILE A 70 -20.75 -3.91 -12.37
C ILE A 70 -20.19 -4.95 -13.34
N GLY A 71 -20.26 -6.23 -13.00
CA GLY A 71 -19.85 -7.32 -13.89
C GLY A 71 -19.35 -8.55 -13.15
N PRO A 72 -19.18 -9.68 -13.84
CA PRO A 72 -18.79 -10.96 -13.26
C PRO A 72 -17.53 -10.90 -12.45
N THR A 73 -17.27 -11.93 -11.64
CA THR A 73 -16.03 -12.08 -10.90
C THR A 73 -14.86 -12.31 -11.87
N GLY A 74 -13.65 -11.87 -11.53
CA GLY A 74 -12.46 -12.13 -12.36
C GLY A 74 -12.31 -11.29 -13.64
N VAL A 75 -13.23 -10.36 -13.95
CA VAL A 75 -13.14 -9.53 -15.17
C VAL A 75 -12.27 -8.26 -15.02
N GLY A 76 -11.58 -8.09 -13.89
CA GLY A 76 -10.63 -7.00 -13.69
C GLY A 76 -11.13 -5.78 -12.89
N LYS A 77 -12.30 -5.84 -12.21
CA LYS A 77 -12.85 -4.72 -11.41
C LYS A 77 -11.86 -4.17 -10.41
N THR A 78 -11.32 -5.03 -9.54
CA THR A 78 -10.32 -4.65 -8.52
C THR A 78 -9.02 -4.18 -9.15
N GLU A 79 -8.60 -4.79 -10.26
CA GLU A 79 -7.35 -4.46 -10.93
C GLU A 79 -7.40 -3.06 -11.55
N ILE A 80 -8.55 -2.64 -12.12
CA ILE A 80 -8.74 -1.26 -12.59
C ILE A 80 -8.48 -0.26 -11.45
N ALA A 81 -9.10 -0.47 -10.28
CA ALA A 81 -8.94 0.43 -9.14
C ALA A 81 -7.49 0.47 -8.63
N ARG A 82 -6.84 -0.69 -8.50
CA ARG A 82 -5.44 -0.82 -8.07
C ARG A 82 -4.49 -0.10 -9.02
N ARG A 83 -4.66 -0.27 -10.34
CA ARG A 83 -3.81 0.39 -11.34
C ARG A 83 -3.99 1.90 -11.37
N ILE A 84 -5.21 2.39 -11.18
CA ILE A 84 -5.46 3.82 -11.04
C ILE A 84 -4.75 4.39 -9.80
N ALA A 85 -4.83 3.71 -8.68
CA ALA A 85 -4.15 4.13 -7.47
C ALA A 85 -2.62 4.18 -7.67
N ALA A 86 -2.04 3.15 -8.30
CA ALA A 86 -0.62 3.11 -8.65
C ALA A 86 -0.22 4.25 -9.60
N LEU A 87 -1.00 4.50 -10.65
CA LEU A 87 -0.76 5.56 -11.62
C LEU A 87 -0.75 6.95 -10.98
N THR A 88 -1.69 7.18 -10.06
CA THR A 88 -1.86 8.49 -9.39
C THR A 88 -0.98 8.64 -8.15
N GLY A 89 -0.37 7.55 -7.68
CA GLY A 89 0.36 7.51 -6.41
C GLY A 89 -0.56 7.79 -5.23
N ALA A 90 -1.82 7.36 -5.32
CA ALA A 90 -2.83 7.51 -4.30
C ALA A 90 -2.73 6.37 -3.26
N PRO A 91 -2.97 6.62 -1.97
CA PRO A 91 -3.20 5.55 -1.02
C PRO A 91 -4.47 4.78 -1.41
N PHE A 92 -4.41 3.46 -1.34
CA PHE A 92 -5.45 2.55 -1.80
C PHE A 92 -5.75 1.49 -0.76
N VAL A 93 -7.03 1.35 -0.43
CA VAL A 93 -7.53 0.29 0.44
C VAL A 93 -8.64 -0.47 -0.27
N LYS A 94 -8.56 -1.80 -0.24
CA LYS A 94 -9.63 -2.71 -0.65
C LYS A 94 -10.33 -3.23 0.59
N VAL A 95 -11.64 -3.10 0.62
CA VAL A 95 -12.51 -3.64 1.68
C VAL A 95 -13.64 -4.45 1.06
N GLU A 96 -14.16 -5.40 1.79
CA GLU A 96 -15.33 -6.19 1.40
C GLU A 96 -16.54 -5.72 2.20
N ALA A 97 -17.63 -5.38 1.50
CA ALA A 97 -18.84 -4.87 2.14
C ALA A 97 -19.42 -5.85 3.18
N THR A 98 -19.25 -7.15 2.94
CA THR A 98 -19.74 -8.23 3.83
C THR A 98 -19.02 -8.34 5.15
N LYS A 99 -17.84 -7.73 5.31
CA LYS A 99 -17.07 -7.72 6.57
C LYS A 99 -17.57 -6.68 7.57
N TYR A 100 -18.45 -5.79 7.15
CA TYR A 100 -19.00 -4.74 8.00
C TYR A 100 -20.32 -5.16 8.62
N THR A 101 -20.55 -4.69 9.82
CA THR A 101 -21.79 -4.90 10.57
C THR A 101 -22.40 -3.57 10.95
N GLU A 102 -23.73 -3.54 11.10
CA GLU A 102 -24.46 -2.37 11.59
C GLU A 102 -23.92 -1.94 12.97
N VAL A 103 -23.89 -0.64 13.21
CA VAL A 103 -23.42 -0.07 14.48
C VAL A 103 -24.18 -0.66 15.67
N GLY A 104 -23.43 -1.22 16.63
CA GLY A 104 -23.97 -1.89 17.82
C GLY A 104 -23.92 -3.42 17.78
N TYR A 105 -23.60 -4.03 16.65
CA TYR A 105 -23.35 -5.46 16.53
C TYR A 105 -21.86 -5.79 16.60
N VAL A 106 -21.54 -7.05 16.93
CA VAL A 106 -20.14 -7.52 16.93
C VAL A 106 -19.66 -7.66 15.48
N GLY A 107 -18.66 -6.87 15.10
CA GLY A 107 -18.09 -6.87 13.78
C GLY A 107 -17.26 -5.61 13.54
N ARG A 108 -16.79 -5.44 12.30
CA ARG A 108 -15.96 -4.32 11.91
C ARG A 108 -16.81 -3.09 11.59
N ASP A 109 -16.54 -1.95 12.21
CA ASP A 109 -17.26 -0.72 11.90
C ASP A 109 -16.80 -0.13 10.54
N VAL A 110 -17.70 0.60 9.87
CA VAL A 110 -17.46 1.19 8.55
C VAL A 110 -16.38 2.28 8.56
N GLU A 111 -16.15 2.97 9.69
CA GLU A 111 -15.08 3.96 9.80
C GLU A 111 -13.70 3.34 9.70
N SER A 112 -13.58 2.03 9.98
CA SER A 112 -12.29 1.33 9.88
C SER A 112 -11.68 1.40 8.48
N MET A 113 -12.50 1.48 7.40
CA MET A 113 -11.96 1.65 6.03
C MET A 113 -11.18 2.96 5.87
N VAL A 114 -11.61 4.00 6.60
CA VAL A 114 -10.95 5.31 6.59
C VAL A 114 -9.69 5.27 7.45
N ARG A 115 -9.72 4.55 8.57
CA ARG A 115 -8.54 4.32 9.41
C ARG A 115 -7.46 3.52 8.66
N ASP A 116 -7.85 2.47 7.94
CA ASP A 116 -6.94 1.68 7.08
C ASP A 116 -6.32 2.54 5.97
N LEU A 117 -7.13 3.43 5.35
CA LEU A 117 -6.63 4.35 4.34
C LEU A 117 -5.59 5.33 4.92
N ALA A 118 -5.80 5.80 6.15
CA ALA A 118 -4.83 6.66 6.83
C ALA A 118 -3.51 5.92 7.08
N GLU A 119 -3.57 4.64 7.49
CA GLU A 119 -2.39 3.81 7.69
C GLU A 119 -1.60 3.59 6.40
N GLU A 120 -2.32 3.25 5.33
CA GLU A 120 -1.70 3.08 4.01
C GLU A 120 -1.07 4.37 3.50
N ALA A 121 -1.71 5.52 3.74
CA ALA A 121 -1.15 6.82 3.39
C ALA A 121 0.14 7.12 4.17
N VAL A 122 0.17 6.83 5.47
CA VAL A 122 1.38 7.00 6.29
C VAL A 122 2.50 6.08 5.80
N ARG A 123 2.19 4.81 5.52
CA ARG A 123 3.15 3.85 4.97
C ARG A 123 3.76 4.36 3.65
N LEU A 124 2.90 4.87 2.76
CA LEU A 124 3.30 5.39 1.45
C LEU A 124 4.15 6.66 1.57
N VAL A 125 3.77 7.60 2.42
CA VAL A 125 4.52 8.84 2.64
C VAL A 125 5.85 8.54 3.35
N LYS A 126 5.86 7.69 4.37
CA LYS A 126 7.09 7.25 5.05
C LYS A 126 8.09 6.67 4.06
N LYS A 127 7.64 5.75 3.19
CA LYS A 127 8.49 5.17 2.13
C LYS A 127 9.05 6.23 1.17
N GLN A 128 8.27 7.25 0.86
CA GLN A 128 8.72 8.34 -0.02
C GLN A 128 9.73 9.26 0.65
N GLU A 129 9.55 9.57 1.94
CA GLU A 129 10.49 10.40 2.71
C GLU A 129 11.79 9.63 2.96
N SER A 130 11.72 8.36 3.39
CA SER A 130 12.93 7.51 3.52
C SER A 130 13.74 7.44 2.23
N GLY A 131 13.07 7.30 1.08
CA GLY A 131 13.74 7.30 -0.23
C GLY A 131 14.43 8.63 -0.59
N ARG A 132 14.05 9.75 0.01
CA ARG A 132 14.72 11.04 -0.19
C ARG A 132 16.04 11.13 0.57
N HIS A 133 16.12 10.46 1.71
CA HIS A 133 17.31 10.43 2.56
C HIS A 133 18.29 9.31 2.20
N GLY A 134 18.06 8.59 1.08
CA GLY A 134 18.84 7.41 0.71
C GLY A 134 20.36 7.64 0.73
N LYS A 135 20.86 8.72 0.15
CA LYS A 135 22.30 9.03 0.14
C LYS A 135 22.85 9.36 1.52
N ASP A 136 22.12 10.15 2.29
CA ASP A 136 22.52 10.54 3.65
C ASP A 136 22.45 9.32 4.58
N ALA A 137 21.49 8.45 4.36
CA ALA A 137 21.32 7.19 5.09
C ALA A 137 22.42 6.15 4.76
N GLU A 138 22.83 6.05 3.49
CA GLU A 138 23.97 5.23 3.08
C GLU A 138 25.26 5.71 3.78
N GLU A 139 25.48 7.02 3.81
CA GLU A 139 26.63 7.60 4.49
C GLU A 139 26.59 7.35 6.02
N ALA A 140 25.41 7.51 6.65
CA ALA A 140 25.22 7.19 8.07
C ALA A 140 25.43 5.70 8.36
N ALA A 141 25.02 4.81 7.47
CA ALA A 141 25.27 3.37 7.60
C ALA A 141 26.76 3.05 7.56
N VAL A 142 27.52 3.65 6.65
CA VAL A 142 28.98 3.49 6.57
C VAL A 142 29.64 3.97 7.85
N GLN A 143 29.18 5.08 8.44
CA GLN A 143 29.69 5.59 9.72
C GLN A 143 29.36 4.63 10.88
N LYS A 144 28.13 4.12 10.97
CA LYS A 144 27.73 3.12 11.98
C LYS A 144 28.57 1.83 11.87
N ILE A 145 28.84 1.36 10.65
CA ILE A 145 29.70 0.19 10.42
C ILE A 145 31.14 0.47 10.88
N ALA A 146 31.67 1.64 10.55
CA ALA A 146 33.01 2.02 11.02
C ALA A 146 33.10 2.11 12.55
N GLU A 147 32.04 2.57 13.24
CA GLU A 147 31.96 2.58 14.70
C GLU A 147 31.90 1.17 15.32
N ILE A 148 31.17 0.25 14.65
CA ILE A 148 31.12 -1.16 15.07
C ILE A 148 32.48 -1.84 14.89
N MET A 149 33.18 -1.57 13.80
CA MET A 149 34.47 -2.16 13.48
C MET A 149 35.64 -1.54 14.27
N TRP A 150 35.51 -0.26 14.63
CA TRP A 150 36.49 0.51 15.39
C TRP A 150 35.76 1.41 16.38
N PRO A 151 35.36 0.87 17.55
CA PRO A 151 34.74 1.67 18.60
C PRO A 151 35.67 2.78 19.07
N ALA A 152 35.22 4.02 19.03
CA ALA A 152 35.93 5.10 19.60
C ALA A 152 36.17 4.81 21.12
N LYS A 153 37.39 4.95 21.62
CA LYS A 153 37.63 4.81 23.03
C LYS A 153 36.75 5.80 23.79
N LYS A 154 35.83 5.30 24.60
CA LYS A 154 35.04 6.14 25.50
C LYS A 154 36.02 7.00 26.29
N LYS A 155 35.96 8.31 26.11
CA LYS A 155 36.60 9.22 27.06
C LYS A 155 36.00 8.88 28.42
N GLU A 156 36.77 8.28 29.29
CA GLU A 156 36.35 8.03 30.66
C GLU A 156 35.91 9.38 31.23
N THR A 157 34.62 9.54 31.43
CA THR A 157 34.05 10.67 32.17
C THR A 157 34.56 10.50 33.58
N ARG A 158 35.55 11.31 33.94
CA ARG A 158 36.09 11.35 35.30
C ARG A 158 34.95 11.45 36.29
N SER A 159 34.98 10.61 37.30
CA SER A 159 34.04 10.74 38.41
C SER A 159 34.23 12.12 39.04
N PRO A 160 33.19 12.75 39.58
CA PRO A 160 33.32 14.02 40.26
C PRO A 160 34.40 13.99 41.37
N MET A 161 34.71 12.83 41.87
CA MET A 161 35.71 12.60 42.95
C MET A 161 37.15 12.65 42.42
N GLU A 162 37.43 12.18 41.20
CA GLU A 162 38.76 12.25 40.55
C GLU A 162 39.12 13.67 40.12
N ILE A 163 38.12 14.51 39.82
CA ILE A 163 38.34 15.94 39.53
C ILE A 163 38.76 16.71 40.78
N ILE A 164 38.26 16.31 41.95
CA ILE A 164 38.56 16.96 43.23
C ILE A 164 39.97 16.56 43.76
N LEU A 165 40.43 15.34 43.44
CA LEU A 165 41.71 14.82 43.91
C LEU A 165 42.94 15.28 43.09
N GLY A 166 42.74 16.01 41.98
CA GLY A 166 43.80 16.68 41.23
C GLY A 166 44.84 15.76 40.57
N GLU A 167 44.52 14.48 40.34
CA GLU A 167 45.43 13.55 39.67
C GLU A 167 45.64 13.94 38.20
N LYS A 168 46.90 14.20 37.87
CA LYS A 168 47.35 14.49 36.50
C LYS A 168 47.16 13.24 35.63
N ALA A 169 46.28 13.35 34.61
CA ALA A 169 46.16 12.31 33.60
C ALA A 169 47.49 12.13 32.88
N GLU A 170 48.04 10.93 32.90
CA GLU A 170 49.05 10.54 31.93
C GLU A 170 48.49 10.60 30.54
N LYS A 171 49.04 11.48 29.72
CA LYS A 171 48.76 11.55 28.29
C LYS A 171 49.36 10.30 27.64
N THR A 172 48.58 9.23 27.52
CA THR A 172 48.90 8.15 26.60
C THR A 172 48.76 8.73 25.17
N GLY A 173 49.91 9.17 24.66
CA GLY A 173 50.03 9.85 23.38
C GLY A 173 49.86 8.89 22.21
N VAL A 174 48.63 8.71 21.77
CA VAL A 174 48.37 8.45 20.36
C VAL A 174 47.77 9.75 19.84
N SER A 175 48.46 10.39 18.92
CA SER A 175 48.05 11.69 18.37
C SER A 175 46.63 11.57 17.79
N ASP A 176 45.78 12.47 18.18
CA ASP A 176 44.36 12.59 17.69
C ASP A 176 44.29 12.61 16.14
N GLU A 177 45.37 12.99 15.48
CA GLU A 177 45.56 12.95 14.02
C GLU A 177 45.71 11.53 13.46
N GLY A 178 46.43 10.64 14.09
CA GLY A 178 46.62 9.27 13.61
C GLY A 178 45.38 8.40 13.75
N GLU A 179 44.54 8.65 14.76
CA GLU A 179 43.23 7.98 14.86
C GLU A 179 42.25 8.49 13.81
N ARG A 180 42.27 9.77 13.48
CA ARG A 180 41.47 10.39 12.44
C ARG A 180 41.84 9.87 11.03
N GLU A 181 43.12 9.69 10.77
CA GLU A 181 43.59 9.16 9.50
C GLU A 181 43.19 7.69 9.28
N ARG A 182 43.37 6.86 10.31
CA ARG A 182 42.94 5.45 10.30
C ARG A 182 41.43 5.30 10.12
N ARG A 183 40.64 6.17 10.76
CA ARG A 183 39.17 6.19 10.57
C ARG A 183 38.78 6.60 9.15
N LYS A 184 39.48 7.56 8.53
CA LYS A 184 39.27 7.95 7.15
C LYS A 184 39.61 6.81 6.19
N ASP A 185 40.72 6.10 6.42
CA ASP A 185 41.09 4.93 5.62
C ASP A 185 40.03 3.82 5.73
N LEU A 186 39.59 3.50 6.95
CA LEU A 186 38.52 2.51 7.17
C LEU A 186 37.23 2.88 6.45
N LEU A 187 36.80 4.12 6.53
CA LEU A 187 35.61 4.61 5.81
C LEU A 187 35.78 4.48 4.29
N ALA A 188 36.96 4.80 3.76
CA ALA A 188 37.25 4.66 2.33
C ALA A 188 37.17 3.18 1.88
N ARG A 189 37.72 2.26 2.65
CA ARG A 189 37.70 0.80 2.37
C ARG A 189 36.31 0.21 2.50
N ILE A 190 35.47 0.69 3.45
CA ILE A 190 34.08 0.30 3.53
C ILE A 190 33.32 0.80 2.29
N ARG A 191 33.52 2.05 1.86
CA ARG A 191 32.87 2.62 0.67
C ARG A 191 33.26 1.91 -0.62
N SER A 192 34.54 1.56 -0.79
CA SER A 192 35.05 0.85 -1.98
C SER A 192 34.54 -0.59 -2.08
N GLY A 193 33.99 -1.17 -1.00
CA GLY A 193 33.55 -2.56 -0.98
C GLY A 193 34.64 -3.57 -0.66
N GLU A 194 35.89 -3.14 -0.37
CA GLU A 194 37.02 -4.01 -0.03
C GLU A 194 36.74 -4.90 1.20
N LEU A 195 35.88 -4.42 2.10
CA LEU A 195 35.53 -5.11 3.34
C LEU A 195 34.15 -5.79 3.28
N ASP A 196 33.49 -5.87 2.13
CA ASP A 196 32.11 -6.31 1.97
C ASP A 196 31.85 -7.73 2.48
N ASP A 197 32.80 -8.63 2.35
CA ASP A 197 32.67 -10.04 2.78
C ASP A 197 33.03 -10.27 4.27
N ARG A 198 33.53 -9.24 4.95
CA ARG A 198 33.87 -9.31 6.37
C ARG A 198 32.62 -9.42 7.22
N GLN A 199 32.61 -10.33 8.19
CA GLN A 199 31.51 -10.47 9.15
C GLN A 199 31.67 -9.48 10.30
N ILE A 200 30.54 -8.83 10.64
CA ILE A 200 30.40 -7.92 11.77
C ILE A 200 29.16 -8.28 12.59
N GLU A 201 29.13 -7.90 13.83
CA GLU A 201 28.00 -8.08 14.73
C GLU A 201 27.24 -6.75 14.85
N VAL A 202 26.01 -6.73 14.34
CA VAL A 202 25.14 -5.54 14.32
C VAL A 202 24.04 -5.69 15.35
N GLU A 203 23.82 -4.67 16.16
CA GLU A 203 22.68 -4.59 17.07
C GLU A 203 21.47 -3.98 16.31
N LEU A 204 20.42 -4.77 16.15
CA LEU A 204 19.19 -4.34 15.51
C LEU A 204 18.02 -4.40 16.50
N GLU A 205 17.11 -3.45 16.41
CA GLU A 205 15.84 -3.53 17.14
C GLU A 205 15.05 -4.75 16.65
N GLU A 206 14.63 -5.60 17.57
CA GLU A 206 13.67 -6.65 17.26
C GLU A 206 12.32 -5.96 17.04
N LYS A 207 11.91 -5.82 15.76
CA LYS A 207 10.53 -5.45 15.43
C LYS A 207 9.67 -6.61 15.93
N GLY A 208 9.15 -6.48 17.14
CA GLY A 208 8.19 -7.45 17.65
C GLY A 208 7.02 -7.48 16.68
N ASN A 209 6.79 -8.62 16.05
CA ASN A 209 5.49 -8.91 15.46
C ASN A 209 4.51 -8.97 16.63
N ILE A 210 3.95 -7.82 16.99
CA ILE A 210 2.70 -7.80 17.72
C ILE A 210 1.69 -8.20 16.62
N GLU A 211 1.45 -9.49 16.50
CA GLU A 211 0.29 -9.97 15.78
C GLU A 211 -0.91 -9.27 16.43
N ASP A 212 -1.65 -8.51 15.63
CA ASP A 212 -2.94 -7.94 16.00
C ASP A 212 -3.94 -9.10 16.17
N THR A 213 -3.75 -9.89 17.23
CA THR A 213 -4.54 -11.09 17.54
C THR A 213 -5.68 -10.80 18.51
N ALA A 214 -6.13 -9.58 18.62
CA ALA A 214 -7.31 -9.31 19.43
C ALA A 214 -8.20 -8.28 18.76
N ASP A 215 -9.43 -8.66 18.46
CA ASP A 215 -10.56 -7.81 18.10
C ASP A 215 -10.95 -6.78 19.19
N ASN A 216 -10.07 -6.53 20.16
CA ASN A 216 -10.35 -5.68 21.32
C ASN A 216 -9.44 -4.46 21.31
N GLU A 217 -9.97 -3.32 20.79
CA GLU A 217 -9.26 -2.03 20.73
C GLU A 217 -8.64 -1.59 22.07
N GLN A 218 -9.26 -1.97 23.19
CA GLN A 218 -8.77 -1.62 24.54
C GLN A 218 -7.53 -2.44 24.90
N ALA A 219 -7.49 -3.74 24.57
CA ALA A 219 -6.32 -4.59 24.77
C ALA A 219 -5.14 -4.14 23.92
N ASN A 220 -5.39 -3.72 22.67
CA ASN A 220 -4.36 -3.19 21.77
C ASN A 220 -3.80 -1.84 22.26
N ARG A 221 -4.60 -0.96 22.84
CA ARG A 221 -4.13 0.29 23.46
C ARG A 221 -3.25 0.04 24.68
N ILE A 222 -3.64 -0.91 25.53
CA ILE A 222 -2.86 -1.28 26.72
C ILE A 222 -1.53 -1.92 26.30
N SER A 223 -1.52 -2.82 25.31
CA SER A 223 -0.30 -3.45 24.82
C SER A 223 0.62 -2.45 24.12
N GLN A 224 0.11 -1.46 23.41
CA GLN A 224 0.91 -0.38 22.82
C GLN A 224 1.53 0.54 23.88
N ILE A 225 0.80 0.87 24.94
CA ILE A 225 1.35 1.65 26.07
C ILE A 225 2.44 0.84 26.79
N PHE A 226 2.22 -0.46 27.03
CA PHE A 226 3.22 -1.34 27.61
C PHE A 226 4.46 -1.50 26.70
N ALA A 227 4.26 -1.67 25.40
CA ALA A 227 5.35 -1.77 24.42
C ALA A 227 6.20 -0.48 24.36
N SER A 228 5.56 0.70 24.52
CA SER A 228 6.30 1.98 24.55
C SER A 228 7.06 2.22 25.85
N MET A 229 6.69 1.56 26.95
CA MET A 229 7.36 1.63 28.24
C MET A 229 8.48 0.58 28.42
N MET A 230 8.48 -0.49 27.62
CA MET A 230 9.56 -1.50 27.68
C MET A 230 10.79 -1.01 26.92
N PRO A 231 12.00 -1.23 27.50
CA PRO A 231 13.23 -0.96 26.75
C PRO A 231 13.25 -1.82 25.48
N LYS A 232 13.51 -1.18 24.34
CA LYS A 232 13.58 -1.84 23.03
C LYS A 232 14.58 -3.01 23.10
N LYS A 233 14.11 -4.22 22.82
CA LYS A 233 14.98 -5.40 22.80
C LYS A 233 15.92 -5.30 21.59
N MET A 234 17.21 -5.11 21.87
CA MET A 234 18.27 -5.15 20.88
C MET A 234 18.73 -6.59 20.69
N LYS A 235 18.79 -7.05 19.46
CA LYS A 235 19.26 -8.38 19.10
C LYS A 235 20.53 -8.26 18.26
N LYS A 236 21.59 -8.93 18.72
CA LYS A 236 22.85 -9.02 17.98
C LYS A 236 22.71 -10.02 16.85
N ARG A 237 22.99 -9.59 15.62
CA ARG A 237 23.03 -10.46 14.45
C ARG A 237 24.38 -10.37 13.77
N LYS A 238 24.96 -11.52 13.45
CA LYS A 238 26.18 -11.62 12.63
C LYS A 238 25.79 -11.56 11.16
N MET A 239 26.38 -10.64 10.42
CA MET A 239 26.15 -10.47 9.00
C MET A 239 27.39 -9.89 8.30
N THR A 240 27.44 -10.01 6.98
CA THR A 240 28.51 -9.40 6.19
C THR A 240 28.35 -7.89 6.14
N VAL A 241 29.46 -7.15 5.95
CA VAL A 241 29.45 -5.69 5.79
C VAL A 241 28.54 -5.25 4.63
N ARG A 242 28.50 -6.02 3.54
CA ARG A 242 27.58 -5.79 2.41
C ARG A 242 26.11 -5.77 2.87
N MET A 243 25.71 -6.78 3.64
CA MET A 243 24.35 -6.89 4.17
C MET A 243 24.07 -5.81 5.23
N ALA A 244 25.07 -5.52 6.07
CA ALA A 244 24.96 -4.46 7.07
C ALA A 244 24.77 -3.07 6.46
N LYS A 245 25.44 -2.75 5.34
CA LYS A 245 25.22 -1.50 4.59
C LYS A 245 23.75 -1.32 4.22
N THR A 246 23.14 -2.34 3.64
CA THR A 246 21.72 -2.28 3.23
C THR A 246 20.79 -2.11 4.43
N VAL A 247 20.94 -2.98 5.44
CA VAL A 247 20.07 -2.96 6.62
C VAL A 247 20.22 -1.67 7.43
N LEU A 248 21.46 -1.23 7.68
CA LEU A 248 21.70 0.01 8.44
C LEU A 248 21.31 1.26 7.64
N ALA A 249 21.42 1.26 6.32
CA ALA A 249 20.91 2.35 5.48
C ALA A 249 19.38 2.46 5.57
N GLU A 250 18.66 1.33 5.54
CA GLU A 250 17.20 1.33 5.72
C GLU A 250 16.81 1.87 7.11
N VAL A 251 17.47 1.39 8.17
CA VAL A 251 17.22 1.86 9.54
C VAL A 251 17.54 3.35 9.68
N SER A 252 18.69 3.80 9.15
CA SER A 252 19.07 5.22 9.23
C SER A 252 18.14 6.10 8.42
N ALA A 253 17.68 5.65 7.26
CA ALA A 253 16.68 6.36 6.47
C ALA A 253 15.35 6.51 7.22
N GLU A 254 14.92 5.47 7.96
CA GLU A 254 13.73 5.53 8.81
C GLU A 254 13.91 6.50 10.00
N GLU A 255 15.08 6.52 10.63
CA GLU A 255 15.40 7.42 11.74
C GLU A 255 15.45 8.90 11.33
N MET A 256 15.85 9.19 10.07
CA MET A 256 15.90 10.55 9.52
C MET A 256 14.53 11.13 9.15
N VAL A 257 13.48 10.29 9.15
CA VAL A 257 12.14 10.72 8.79
C VAL A 257 11.45 11.41 9.98
N ASP A 258 11.03 12.66 9.77
CA ASP A 258 10.19 13.38 10.72
C ASP A 258 8.75 12.84 10.65
N MET A 259 8.35 12.11 11.69
CA MET A 259 7.04 11.48 11.77
C MET A 259 5.87 12.46 11.87
N ASP A 260 6.07 13.67 12.37
CA ASP A 260 5.02 14.69 12.41
C ASP A 260 4.76 15.24 11.01
N VAL A 261 5.82 15.49 10.22
CA VAL A 261 5.71 15.86 8.81
C VAL A 261 5.06 14.74 7.98
N VAL A 262 5.43 13.49 8.26
CA VAL A 262 4.82 12.31 7.58
C VAL A 262 3.34 12.24 7.87
N ARG A 263 2.92 12.43 9.14
CA ARG A 263 1.52 12.36 9.56
C ARG A 263 0.68 13.43 8.85
N ASP A 264 1.10 14.68 8.89
CA ASP A 264 0.36 15.78 8.28
C ASP A 264 0.22 15.60 6.76
N ARG A 265 1.30 15.16 6.11
CA ARG A 265 1.29 14.90 4.67
C ARG A 265 0.47 13.68 4.28
N ALA A 266 0.47 12.64 5.12
CA ALA A 266 -0.29 11.42 4.89
C ALA A 266 -1.80 11.69 5.00
N VAL A 267 -2.24 12.42 6.03
CA VAL A 267 -3.64 12.82 6.19
C VAL A 267 -4.09 13.65 4.98
N ALA A 268 -3.34 14.69 4.61
CA ALA A 268 -3.67 15.51 3.45
C ALA A 268 -3.70 14.69 2.13
N LEU A 269 -2.76 13.74 1.96
CA LEU A 269 -2.72 12.87 0.79
C LEU A 269 -3.94 11.94 0.74
N ALA A 270 -4.33 11.36 1.88
CA ALA A 270 -5.50 10.48 1.99
C ALA A 270 -6.80 11.25 1.73
N GLU A 271 -6.97 12.43 2.32
CA GLU A 271 -8.14 13.28 2.09
C GLU A 271 -8.27 13.69 0.62
N GLU A 272 -7.18 14.17 -0.02
CA GLU A 272 -7.24 14.71 -1.37
C GLU A 272 -7.25 13.64 -2.46
N ARG A 273 -6.59 12.51 -2.26
CA ARG A 273 -6.32 11.52 -3.31
C ARG A 273 -6.67 10.10 -2.96
N GLY A 274 -7.04 9.83 -1.71
CA GLY A 274 -7.36 8.48 -1.26
C GLY A 274 -8.39 7.80 -2.14
N ILE A 275 -8.22 6.48 -2.29
CA ILE A 275 -9.13 5.60 -3.02
C ILE A 275 -9.53 4.46 -2.09
N ILE A 276 -10.82 4.34 -1.81
CA ILE A 276 -11.40 3.21 -1.10
C ILE A 276 -12.20 2.39 -2.10
N PHE A 277 -11.82 1.12 -2.24
CA PHE A 277 -12.49 0.17 -3.09
C PHE A 277 -13.34 -0.76 -2.22
N ILE A 278 -14.67 -0.69 -2.38
CA ILE A 278 -15.64 -1.50 -1.66
C ILE A 278 -16.07 -2.64 -2.58
N ASP A 279 -15.58 -3.84 -2.30
CA ASP A 279 -15.93 -5.04 -3.06
C ASP A 279 -17.20 -5.69 -2.52
N GLU A 280 -17.84 -6.49 -3.34
CA GLU A 280 -19.06 -7.26 -3.01
C GLU A 280 -20.23 -6.40 -2.50
N ILE A 281 -20.38 -5.18 -3.02
CA ILE A 281 -21.47 -4.27 -2.62
C ILE A 281 -22.87 -4.86 -2.93
N ASP A 282 -22.96 -5.74 -3.92
CA ASP A 282 -24.18 -6.46 -4.30
C ASP A 282 -24.66 -7.44 -3.22
N LYS A 283 -23.77 -7.92 -2.36
CA LYS A 283 -24.12 -8.83 -1.26
C LYS A 283 -24.87 -8.15 -0.12
N ILE A 284 -24.68 -6.83 0.04
CA ILE A 284 -25.44 -6.00 0.99
C ILE A 284 -26.65 -5.33 0.33
N ALA A 285 -26.81 -5.43 -0.99
CA ALA A 285 -28.01 -5.05 -1.73
C ALA A 285 -29.08 -6.15 -1.50
N GLY A 286 -30.19 -5.81 -0.92
CA GLY A 286 -31.25 -6.81 -0.66
C GLY A 286 -32.59 -6.19 -0.32
N ARG A 287 -33.65 -6.82 -0.84
CA ARG A 287 -35.02 -6.45 -0.49
C ARG A 287 -35.40 -7.03 0.89
N HIS A 288 -36.09 -6.24 1.67
CA HIS A 288 -36.82 -6.73 2.84
C HIS A 288 -37.72 -7.90 2.44
N GLY A 289 -37.57 -9.07 3.03
CA GLY A 289 -38.64 -10.06 2.95
C GLY A 289 -38.32 -11.55 2.89
N ALA A 290 -37.10 -12.00 3.09
CA ALA A 290 -36.84 -13.44 3.17
C ALA A 290 -35.96 -13.81 4.35
N SER A 291 -36.60 -14.40 5.36
CA SER A 291 -36.10 -15.05 6.58
C SER A 291 -35.92 -14.14 7.81
N GLY A 292 -36.84 -14.33 8.77
CA GLY A 292 -36.77 -13.77 10.13
C GLY A 292 -35.72 -14.50 10.97
N GLY A 293 -34.52 -13.97 10.99
CA GLY A 293 -33.48 -14.28 11.97
C GLY A 293 -32.85 -12.97 12.43
N PRO A 294 -32.12 -12.96 13.57
CA PRO A 294 -31.39 -11.77 14.03
C PRO A 294 -30.14 -11.56 13.17
N ASP A 295 -30.33 -11.46 11.84
CA ASP A 295 -29.27 -11.16 10.91
C ASP A 295 -28.99 -9.65 10.90
N VAL A 296 -27.71 -9.31 10.95
CA VAL A 296 -27.20 -7.97 10.70
C VAL A 296 -27.92 -7.41 9.48
N SER A 297 -28.64 -6.30 9.64
CA SER A 297 -29.44 -5.71 8.59
C SER A 297 -28.52 -5.27 7.45
N ARG A 298 -28.65 -5.90 6.28
CA ARG A 298 -27.90 -5.49 5.07
C ARG A 298 -28.13 -4.02 4.73
N GLU A 299 -29.35 -3.54 5.00
CA GLU A 299 -29.71 -2.13 4.82
C GLU A 299 -29.05 -1.24 5.88
N GLY A 300 -28.86 -1.72 7.13
CA GLY A 300 -28.14 -1.04 8.17
C GLY A 300 -26.70 -0.74 7.77
N VAL A 301 -25.99 -1.73 7.21
CA VAL A 301 -24.62 -1.53 6.70
C VAL A 301 -24.58 -0.47 5.59
N GLN A 302 -25.57 -0.46 4.68
CA GLN A 302 -25.64 0.58 3.64
C GLN A 302 -25.85 1.97 4.24
N ARG A 303 -26.70 2.09 5.27
CA ARG A 303 -26.94 3.36 5.98
C ARG A 303 -25.72 3.84 6.74
N ASP A 304 -24.91 2.92 7.27
CA ASP A 304 -23.65 3.27 7.97
C ASP A 304 -22.53 3.68 6.99
N ILE A 305 -22.49 3.09 5.78
CA ILE A 305 -21.55 3.49 4.71
C ILE A 305 -21.90 4.89 4.16
N LEU A 306 -23.18 5.23 4.11
CA LEU A 306 -23.66 6.45 3.46
C LEU A 306 -22.99 7.74 3.98
N PRO A 307 -22.92 8.03 5.30
CA PRO A 307 -22.25 9.21 5.81
C PRO A 307 -20.77 9.30 5.40
N ILE A 308 -20.09 8.15 5.33
CA ILE A 308 -18.68 8.08 4.94
C ILE A 308 -18.52 8.47 3.47
N VAL A 309 -19.41 8.01 2.61
CA VAL A 309 -19.40 8.30 1.16
C VAL A 309 -19.89 9.72 0.86
N GLU A 310 -20.76 10.28 1.70
CA GLU A 310 -21.28 11.66 1.57
C GLU A 310 -20.28 12.73 2.01
N GLY A 311 -19.42 12.39 2.94
CA GLY A 311 -18.46 13.29 3.54
C GLY A 311 -18.64 13.38 5.06
N ALA A 312 -17.78 12.71 5.78
CA ALA A 312 -17.74 12.69 7.24
C ALA A 312 -16.33 13.04 7.75
N THR A 313 -16.23 13.33 9.02
CA THR A 313 -14.95 13.48 9.69
C THR A 313 -14.72 12.29 10.61
N VAL A 314 -13.77 11.43 10.25
CA VAL A 314 -13.44 10.23 11.00
C VAL A 314 -12.20 10.46 11.86
N LYS A 315 -12.23 9.97 13.08
CA LYS A 315 -11.09 10.02 14.01
C LYS A 315 -10.15 8.85 13.73
N THR A 316 -8.90 9.18 13.40
CA THR A 316 -7.83 8.19 13.21
C THR A 316 -6.73 8.38 14.25
N LYS A 317 -5.81 7.43 14.36
CA LYS A 317 -4.62 7.58 15.22
C LYS A 317 -3.65 8.68 14.76
N TYR A 318 -3.82 9.17 13.53
CA TYR A 318 -3.01 10.23 12.94
C TYR A 318 -3.69 11.60 12.94
N GLY A 319 -4.92 11.70 13.45
CA GLY A 319 -5.70 12.91 13.51
C GLY A 319 -7.11 12.72 12.93
N ARG A 320 -7.85 13.81 12.79
CA ARG A 320 -9.16 13.80 12.14
C ARG A 320 -8.96 13.81 10.63
N MET A 321 -9.67 12.97 9.91
CA MET A 321 -9.62 12.85 8.46
C MET A 321 -11.01 13.05 7.85
N LYS A 322 -11.11 13.90 6.85
CA LYS A 322 -12.33 14.17 6.10
C LYS A 322 -12.44 13.27 4.89
N THR A 323 -13.64 12.79 4.62
CA THR A 323 -13.89 11.87 3.50
C THR A 323 -14.44 12.54 2.24
N ASP A 324 -14.74 13.84 2.29
CA ASP A 324 -15.37 14.61 1.21
C ASP A 324 -14.71 14.46 -0.16
N HIS A 325 -13.39 14.29 -0.18
CA HIS A 325 -12.63 14.18 -1.42
C HIS A 325 -12.00 12.81 -1.62
N ILE A 326 -12.33 11.81 -0.83
CA ILE A 326 -11.93 10.41 -1.06
C ILE A 326 -12.72 9.87 -2.26
N LEU A 327 -12.06 9.11 -3.13
CA LEU A 327 -12.72 8.41 -4.22
C LEU A 327 -13.21 7.05 -3.72
N PHE A 328 -14.51 6.89 -3.69
CA PHE A 328 -15.11 5.59 -3.45
C PHE A 328 -15.40 4.89 -4.78
N MET A 329 -14.91 3.67 -4.88
CA MET A 329 -15.20 2.78 -6.00
C MET A 329 -15.86 1.53 -5.42
N ALA A 330 -17.12 1.31 -5.74
CA ALA A 330 -17.83 0.11 -5.33
C ALA A 330 -17.84 -0.91 -6.48
N ALA A 331 -17.81 -2.19 -6.16
CA ALA A 331 -17.86 -3.27 -7.15
C ALA A 331 -18.81 -4.38 -6.70
N GLY A 332 -19.52 -4.94 -7.65
CA GLY A 332 -20.40 -6.08 -7.44
C GLY A 332 -20.65 -6.85 -8.73
N ALA A 333 -21.01 -8.11 -8.58
CA ALA A 333 -21.39 -8.95 -9.71
C ALA A 333 -22.82 -8.65 -10.17
N PHE A 334 -23.71 -8.38 -9.21
CA PHE A 334 -25.15 -8.11 -9.44
C PHE A 334 -25.88 -9.20 -10.24
N HIS A 335 -25.50 -10.48 -10.03
CA HIS A 335 -26.20 -11.62 -10.66
C HIS A 335 -27.58 -11.85 -10.06
N VAL A 336 -27.71 -11.79 -8.74
CA VAL A 336 -28.96 -12.04 -7.98
C VAL A 336 -29.68 -10.74 -7.67
N SER A 337 -28.92 -9.71 -7.27
CA SER A 337 -29.43 -8.36 -6.99
C SER A 337 -29.19 -7.42 -8.17
N LYS A 338 -29.86 -6.28 -8.16
CA LYS A 338 -29.65 -5.21 -9.15
C LYS A 338 -29.04 -3.98 -8.45
N PRO A 339 -28.35 -3.10 -9.16
CA PRO A 339 -27.92 -1.82 -8.61
C PRO A 339 -29.08 -0.97 -8.02
N SER A 340 -30.30 -1.18 -8.50
CA SER A 340 -31.54 -0.55 -7.98
C SER A 340 -31.98 -1.12 -6.64
N ASP A 341 -31.42 -2.20 -6.18
CA ASP A 341 -31.75 -2.81 -4.87
C ASP A 341 -30.88 -2.24 -3.73
N LEU A 342 -29.89 -1.39 -4.05
CA LEU A 342 -29.23 -0.51 -3.09
C LEU A 342 -30.20 0.58 -2.64
N ILE A 343 -30.01 1.12 -1.42
CA ILE A 343 -30.85 2.25 -0.94
C ILE A 343 -30.71 3.45 -1.91
N PRO A 344 -31.79 4.20 -2.17
CA PRO A 344 -31.79 5.28 -3.17
C PRO A 344 -30.70 6.33 -2.93
N GLU A 345 -30.41 6.65 -1.68
CA GLU A 345 -29.40 7.61 -1.29
C GLU A 345 -28.00 7.17 -1.73
N LEU A 346 -27.69 5.88 -1.50
CA LEU A 346 -26.40 5.31 -1.89
C LEU A 346 -26.26 5.23 -3.41
N GLN A 347 -27.36 4.90 -4.13
CA GLN A 347 -27.39 4.95 -5.59
C GLN A 347 -27.05 6.34 -6.14
N GLY A 348 -27.55 7.40 -5.49
CA GLY A 348 -27.26 8.80 -5.84
C GLY A 348 -25.78 9.17 -5.64
N ARG A 349 -25.10 8.50 -4.72
CA ARG A 349 -23.67 8.74 -4.41
C ARG A 349 -22.73 7.96 -5.33
N PHE A 350 -23.23 6.98 -6.11
CA PHE A 350 -22.50 6.25 -7.15
C PHE A 350 -23.09 6.51 -8.54
N PRO A 351 -23.03 7.78 -9.03
CA PRO A 351 -23.68 8.14 -10.28
C PRO A 351 -22.98 7.58 -11.53
N ILE A 352 -21.71 7.23 -11.43
CA ILE A 352 -20.96 6.66 -12.56
C ILE A 352 -21.05 5.15 -12.48
N ARG A 353 -21.90 4.57 -13.35
CA ARG A 353 -22.04 3.13 -13.48
C ARG A 353 -21.21 2.64 -14.66
N VAL A 354 -20.38 1.66 -14.40
CA VAL A 354 -19.44 1.10 -15.38
C VAL A 354 -19.64 -0.39 -15.45
N GLU A 355 -20.10 -0.85 -16.58
CA GLU A 355 -20.32 -2.28 -16.83
C GLU A 355 -19.07 -2.89 -17.45
N LEU A 356 -18.61 -3.98 -16.85
CA LEU A 356 -17.58 -4.86 -17.37
C LEU A 356 -18.24 -6.11 -17.93
N LYS A 357 -17.83 -6.50 -19.11
CA LYS A 357 -18.36 -7.69 -19.78
C LYS A 357 -17.60 -8.94 -19.36
N SER A 358 -18.25 -10.09 -19.47
CA SER A 358 -17.59 -11.39 -19.40
C SER A 358 -16.44 -11.45 -20.40
N LEU A 359 -15.38 -12.16 -20.03
CA LEU A 359 -14.20 -12.32 -20.87
C LEU A 359 -14.49 -13.34 -21.98
N THR A 360 -14.14 -12.98 -23.21
CA THR A 360 -14.19 -13.92 -24.34
C THR A 360 -12.96 -14.82 -24.31
N GLU A 361 -13.02 -15.94 -25.03
CA GLU A 361 -11.86 -16.83 -25.23
C GLU A 361 -10.63 -16.05 -25.75
N GLU A 362 -10.86 -15.13 -26.70
CA GLU A 362 -9.79 -14.26 -27.20
C GLU A 362 -9.20 -13.34 -26.11
N ASP A 363 -10.06 -12.80 -25.23
CA ASP A 363 -9.60 -12.00 -24.09
C ASP A 363 -8.80 -12.87 -23.11
N LEU A 364 -9.26 -14.09 -22.82
CA LEU A 364 -8.58 -15.05 -21.94
C LEU A 364 -7.21 -15.43 -22.49
N ARG A 365 -7.08 -15.69 -23.79
CA ARG A 365 -5.81 -15.94 -24.47
C ARG A 365 -4.86 -14.75 -24.36
N LYS A 366 -5.36 -13.53 -24.59
CA LYS A 366 -4.55 -12.30 -24.44
C LYS A 366 -4.08 -12.08 -23.00
N ILE A 367 -4.94 -12.36 -22.01
CA ILE A 367 -4.57 -12.24 -20.59
C ILE A 367 -3.37 -13.10 -20.21
N LEU A 368 -3.24 -14.28 -20.82
CA LEU A 368 -2.10 -15.18 -20.57
C LEU A 368 -0.79 -14.64 -21.14
N THR A 369 -0.81 -13.82 -22.19
CA THR A 369 0.38 -13.46 -22.97
C THR A 369 0.72 -11.98 -23.02
N GLU A 370 -0.27 -11.09 -23.18
CA GLU A 370 -0.04 -9.67 -23.50
C GLU A 370 0.29 -8.80 -22.28
N PRO A 371 -0.42 -8.90 -21.12
CA PRO A 371 -0.17 -8.01 -20.00
C PRO A 371 1.29 -8.03 -19.55
N ARG A 372 1.76 -6.88 -19.06
CA ARG A 372 3.11 -6.75 -18.55
C ARG A 372 3.43 -7.76 -17.43
N GLN A 373 2.41 -8.17 -16.69
CA GLN A 373 2.46 -9.20 -15.65
C GLN A 373 1.62 -10.42 -16.06
N ALA A 374 1.74 -10.87 -17.32
CA ALA A 374 1.06 -12.06 -17.80
C ALA A 374 1.41 -13.29 -16.95
N LEU A 375 0.42 -14.15 -16.67
CA LEU A 375 0.58 -15.31 -15.80
C LEU A 375 1.68 -16.27 -16.30
N ILE A 376 1.72 -16.52 -17.59
CA ILE A 376 2.78 -17.34 -18.21
C ILE A 376 4.16 -16.85 -17.83
N ARG A 377 4.39 -15.54 -17.87
CA ARG A 377 5.69 -14.96 -17.49
C ARG A 377 6.00 -15.15 -16.01
N GLN A 378 4.97 -15.08 -15.14
CA GLN A 378 5.12 -15.28 -13.70
C GLN A 378 5.50 -16.74 -13.41
N TYR A 379 4.79 -17.71 -13.98
CA TYR A 379 5.07 -19.14 -13.80
C TYR A 379 6.43 -19.54 -14.39
N THR A 380 6.77 -19.04 -15.59
CA THR A 380 8.09 -19.29 -16.18
C THR A 380 9.20 -18.77 -15.24
N ALA A 381 9.10 -17.53 -14.76
CA ALA A 381 10.09 -16.99 -13.83
C ALA A 381 10.14 -17.74 -12.50
N LEU A 382 8.99 -18.22 -11.99
CA LEU A 382 8.94 -19.01 -10.77
C LEU A 382 9.68 -20.36 -10.94
N LEU A 383 9.40 -21.06 -12.01
CA LEU A 383 10.03 -22.37 -12.29
C LEU A 383 11.52 -22.24 -12.65
N GLU A 384 11.93 -21.13 -13.26
CA GLU A 384 13.35 -20.82 -13.47
C GLU A 384 14.15 -20.76 -12.16
N THR A 385 13.54 -20.36 -11.04
CA THR A 385 14.22 -20.36 -9.72
C THR A 385 14.60 -21.76 -9.26
N GLU A 386 13.86 -22.80 -9.70
CA GLU A 386 14.13 -24.21 -9.42
C GLU A 386 14.99 -24.86 -10.52
N GLY A 387 15.47 -24.08 -11.50
CA GLY A 387 16.28 -24.56 -12.62
C GLY A 387 15.47 -25.26 -13.72
N VAL A 388 14.15 -25.11 -13.71
CA VAL A 388 13.25 -25.68 -14.73
C VAL A 388 12.91 -24.61 -15.76
N THR A 389 13.22 -24.89 -17.03
CA THR A 389 12.83 -24.01 -18.16
C THR A 389 11.55 -24.55 -18.78
N VAL A 390 10.47 -23.76 -18.69
CA VAL A 390 9.16 -24.08 -19.27
C VAL A 390 8.87 -23.17 -20.44
N THR A 391 8.44 -23.75 -21.56
CA THR A 391 8.03 -23.01 -22.76
C THR A 391 6.57 -23.32 -23.09
N PHE A 392 5.75 -22.30 -23.15
CA PHE A 392 4.35 -22.42 -23.59
C PHE A 392 4.28 -22.16 -25.09
N THR A 393 3.73 -23.14 -25.82
CA THR A 393 3.49 -23.00 -27.27
C THR A 393 2.18 -22.24 -27.50
N GLU A 394 1.98 -21.68 -28.69
CA GLU A 394 0.72 -20.98 -29.04
C GLU A 394 -0.49 -21.92 -28.93
N ASP A 395 -0.30 -23.20 -29.30
CA ASP A 395 -1.36 -24.23 -29.19
C ASP A 395 -1.72 -24.51 -27.73
N SER A 396 -0.73 -24.58 -26.83
CA SER A 396 -0.98 -24.78 -25.40
C SER A 396 -1.74 -23.60 -24.80
N VAL A 397 -1.36 -22.36 -25.16
CA VAL A 397 -2.05 -21.13 -24.70
C VAL A 397 -3.50 -21.13 -25.20
N SER A 398 -3.72 -21.50 -26.46
CA SER A 398 -5.07 -21.57 -27.06
C SER A 398 -5.93 -22.63 -26.38
N ALA A 399 -5.37 -23.82 -26.12
CA ALA A 399 -6.08 -24.89 -25.41
C ALA A 399 -6.47 -24.50 -23.98
N ILE A 400 -5.58 -23.82 -23.24
CA ILE A 400 -5.87 -23.31 -21.89
C ILE A 400 -7.01 -22.28 -21.94
N ALA A 401 -7.00 -21.36 -22.91
CA ALA A 401 -8.04 -20.35 -23.06
C ALA A 401 -9.40 -20.95 -23.45
N GLU A 402 -9.41 -21.97 -24.32
CA GLU A 402 -10.61 -22.70 -24.73
C GLU A 402 -11.24 -23.44 -23.53
N ILE A 403 -10.44 -24.18 -22.76
CA ILE A 403 -10.91 -24.88 -21.55
C ILE A 403 -11.47 -23.88 -20.54
N ALA A 404 -10.75 -22.77 -20.28
CA ALA A 404 -11.21 -21.75 -19.36
C ALA A 404 -12.52 -21.09 -19.81
N SER A 405 -12.69 -20.86 -21.11
CA SER A 405 -13.92 -20.32 -21.69
C SER A 405 -15.09 -21.30 -21.55
N ALA A 406 -14.85 -22.58 -21.80
CA ALA A 406 -15.85 -23.64 -21.63
C ALA A 406 -16.31 -23.74 -20.17
N VAL A 407 -15.39 -23.80 -19.22
CA VAL A 407 -15.70 -23.85 -17.77
C VAL A 407 -16.49 -22.60 -17.34
N ASN A 408 -16.10 -21.40 -17.75
CA ASN A 408 -16.84 -20.17 -17.43
C ASN A 408 -18.24 -20.13 -18.04
N SER A 409 -18.50 -20.87 -19.13
CA SER A 409 -19.82 -20.95 -19.74
C SER A 409 -20.73 -22.00 -19.11
N GLU A 410 -20.15 -23.05 -18.53
CA GLU A 410 -20.89 -24.19 -17.93
C GLU A 410 -21.10 -23.99 -16.40
N THR A 411 -20.30 -23.17 -15.75
CA THR A 411 -20.35 -22.89 -14.31
C THR A 411 -20.62 -21.40 -14.02
N GLU A 412 -20.42 -20.97 -12.76
CA GLU A 412 -20.37 -19.53 -12.46
C GLU A 412 -19.17 -18.89 -13.18
N ASP A 413 -19.42 -17.81 -13.92
CA ASP A 413 -18.36 -17.05 -14.59
C ASP A 413 -17.43 -16.40 -13.56
N ILE A 414 -16.27 -17.01 -13.33
CA ILE A 414 -15.21 -16.51 -12.49
C ILE A 414 -14.08 -15.81 -13.27
N GLY A 415 -14.26 -15.69 -14.59
CA GLY A 415 -13.34 -14.98 -15.47
C GLY A 415 -11.93 -15.58 -15.45
N CYS A 416 -10.92 -14.72 -15.37
CA CYS A 416 -9.51 -15.17 -15.36
C CYS A 416 -9.04 -15.74 -14.01
N LEU A 417 -9.85 -15.73 -12.95
CA LEU A 417 -9.49 -16.37 -11.68
C LEU A 417 -9.34 -17.88 -11.82
N LEU A 418 -9.95 -18.47 -12.84
CA LEU A 418 -9.79 -19.88 -13.16
C LEU A 418 -8.32 -20.28 -13.33
N TYR A 419 -7.47 -19.37 -13.83
CA TYR A 419 -6.04 -19.60 -14.02
C TYR A 419 -5.23 -19.60 -12.72
N THR A 420 -5.79 -19.15 -11.60
CA THR A 420 -5.12 -19.03 -10.30
C THR A 420 -5.83 -19.84 -9.22
N SER A 421 -6.85 -20.63 -9.58
CA SER A 421 -7.52 -21.55 -8.65
C SER A 421 -6.71 -22.84 -8.47
N ASP A 422 -6.92 -23.54 -7.35
CA ASP A 422 -6.26 -24.82 -7.04
C ASP A 422 -6.48 -25.89 -8.13
N ALA A 423 -7.51 -25.71 -8.98
CA ALA A 423 -7.71 -26.55 -10.16
C ALA A 423 -6.57 -26.44 -11.21
N ALA A 424 -5.75 -25.37 -11.15
CA ALA A 424 -4.56 -25.27 -11.99
C ALA A 424 -3.40 -26.11 -11.43
N ASP A 425 -3.35 -26.33 -10.11
CA ASP A 425 -2.32 -27.16 -9.46
C ASP A 425 -2.57 -28.66 -9.67
N ASP A 426 -3.83 -29.07 -9.89
CA ASP A 426 -4.20 -30.45 -10.23
C ASP A 426 -3.90 -30.81 -11.70
N LEU A 427 -3.59 -29.84 -12.54
CA LEU A 427 -3.28 -30.03 -13.98
C LEU A 427 -1.78 -29.97 -14.30
N LEU A 428 -0.92 -29.67 -13.32
CA LEU A 428 0.54 -29.68 -13.41
C LEU A 428 1.14 -30.85 -12.63
#